data_9a28c01011611d2a6eafc8027474e7f3
#
_entry.id   9a28c01011611d2a6eafc8027474e7f3
#
_cell.length_a   1.000
_cell.length_b   1.000
_cell.length_c   1.000
_cell.angle_alpha   90.00
_cell.angle_beta   90.00
_cell.angle_gamma   90.00
#
_symmetry.space_group_name_H-M   'P 1'
#
loop_
_entity.id
_entity.type
_entity.pdbx_description
1 polymer ?
#
loop_
_entity_poly.entity_id
_entity_poly.type
_entity_poly.pdbx_seq_one_letter_code
_entity_poly.pdbx_strand_id
1 'polypeptide(L)' 'MNKNKEKEIAQKLYSKIDLYLRENNLNRYEVANKMGHRKQAVSEILLKLKDGKFPRLQSLLKLQEALEMPIIFFNL' A
#
# COMPACT_ATOMS: atom_id res chain seq x y z
N MET A 1 3.40 1.02 20.37
CA MET A 1 3.42 -0.23 19.59
C MET A 1 4.87 -0.69 19.43
N ASN A 2 5.17 -1.97 19.66
CA ASN A 2 6.54 -2.44 19.51
C ASN A 2 6.87 -2.71 18.03
N LYS A 3 8.16 -2.80 17.72
CA LYS A 3 8.62 -2.96 16.34
C LYS A 3 8.09 -4.22 15.65
N ASN A 4 7.94 -5.32 16.42
CA ASN A 4 7.44 -6.57 15.84
C ASN A 4 5.98 -6.45 15.40
N LYS A 5 5.18 -5.76 16.19
CA LYS A 5 3.77 -5.53 15.87
C LYS A 5 3.61 -4.62 14.67
N GLU A 6 4.40 -3.57 14.61
CA GLU A 6 4.42 -2.64 13.48
C GLU A 6 4.81 -3.36 12.19
N LYS A 7 5.87 -4.17 12.26
CA LYS A 7 6.33 -4.94 11.11
C LYS A 7 5.25 -5.91 10.61
N GLU A 8 4.61 -6.59 11.53
CA GLU A 8 3.55 -7.54 11.22
C GLU A 8 2.38 -6.86 10.50
N ILE A 9 1.93 -5.72 11.02
CA ILE A 9 0.83 -4.98 10.43
C ILE A 9 1.20 -4.47 9.03
N ALA A 10 2.40 -3.93 8.87
CA ALA A 10 2.85 -3.44 7.57
C ALA A 10 2.89 -4.56 6.52
N GLN A 11 3.39 -5.72 6.90
CA GLN A 11 3.48 -6.85 5.97
C GLN A 11 2.11 -7.43 5.64
N LYS A 12 1.19 -7.43 6.58
CA LYS A 12 -0.21 -7.83 6.31
C LYS A 12 -0.86 -6.86 5.33
N LEU A 13 -0.60 -5.59 5.50
CA LEU A 13 -1.13 -4.57 4.60
C LEU A 13 -0.57 -4.75 3.20
N TYR A 14 0.74 -5.01 3.09
CA TYR A 14 1.36 -5.30 1.81
C TYR A 14 0.66 -6.48 1.11
N SER A 15 0.44 -7.57 1.85
CA SER A 15 -0.21 -8.77 1.29
C SER A 15 -1.61 -8.48 0.79
N LYS A 16 -2.38 -7.68 1.52
CA LYS A 16 -3.73 -7.31 1.10
C LYS A 16 -3.73 -6.47 -0.16
N ILE A 17 -2.82 -5.51 -0.24
CA ILE A 17 -2.70 -4.67 -1.43
C ILE A 17 -2.27 -5.51 -2.63
N ASP A 18 -1.27 -6.36 -2.45
CA ASP A 18 -0.77 -7.22 -3.51
C ASP A 18 -1.88 -8.13 -4.05
N LEU A 19 -2.65 -8.74 -3.16
CA LEU A 19 -3.77 -9.59 -3.55
C LEU A 19 -4.83 -8.81 -4.32
N TYR A 20 -5.15 -7.62 -3.84
CA TYR A 20 -6.13 -6.76 -4.52
C TYR A 20 -5.69 -6.43 -5.94
N LEU A 21 -4.42 -6.09 -6.11
CA LEU A 21 -3.88 -5.78 -7.43
C LEU A 21 -3.97 -6.98 -8.37
N ARG A 22 -3.65 -8.16 -7.87
CA ARG A 22 -3.73 -9.39 -8.67
C ARG A 22 -5.17 -9.73 -9.05
N GLU A 23 -6.09 -9.63 -8.11
CA GLU A 23 -7.49 -9.96 -8.35
C GLU A 23 -8.14 -9.02 -9.36
N ASN A 24 -7.69 -7.79 -9.42
CA ASN A 24 -8.25 -6.78 -10.33
C ASN A 24 -7.40 -6.57 -11.57
N ASN A 25 -6.37 -7.39 -11.77
CA ASN A 25 -5.46 -7.28 -12.91
C ASN A 25 -4.85 -5.88 -13.05
N LEU A 26 -4.56 -5.25 -11.91
CA LEU A 26 -3.95 -3.93 -11.88
C LEU A 26 -2.44 -4.06 -11.72
N ASN A 27 -1.69 -3.37 -12.55
CA ASN A 27 -0.25 -3.29 -12.35
C ASN A 27 0.12 -1.98 -11.65
N ARG A 28 1.36 -1.89 -11.19
CA ARG A 28 1.83 -0.72 -10.44
C ARG A 28 1.81 0.55 -11.29
N TYR A 29 1.96 0.43 -12.59
CA TYR A 29 1.90 1.55 -13.50
C TYR A 29 0.49 2.17 -13.52
N GLU A 30 -0.53 1.33 -13.59
CA GLU A 30 -1.91 1.80 -13.57
C GLU A 30 -2.26 2.48 -12.25
N VAL A 31 -1.78 1.92 -11.13
CA VAL A 31 -1.98 2.52 -9.82
C VAL A 31 -1.29 3.89 -9.75
N ALA A 32 -0.06 3.97 -10.26
CA ALA A 32 0.67 5.23 -10.29
C ALA A 32 -0.08 6.30 -11.09
N ASN A 33 -0.64 5.92 -12.22
CA ASN A 33 -1.44 6.86 -13.02
C ASN A 33 -2.63 7.39 -12.23
N LYS A 34 -3.33 6.54 -11.51
CA LYS A 34 -4.47 6.94 -10.68
C LYS A 34 -4.05 7.86 -9.54
N MET A 35 -2.86 7.67 -9.01
CA MET A 35 -2.32 8.51 -7.94
C MET A 35 -1.71 9.82 -8.44
N GLY A 36 -1.48 9.93 -9.74
CA GLY A 36 -0.75 11.07 -10.30
C GLY A 36 0.74 11.03 -9.97
N HIS A 37 1.28 9.86 -9.76
CA HIS A 37 2.68 9.63 -9.40
C HIS A 37 3.38 8.73 -10.40
N ARG A 38 4.71 8.63 -10.27
CA ARG A 38 5.50 7.72 -11.07
C ARG A 38 5.42 6.30 -10.51
N LYS A 39 5.65 5.32 -11.37
CA LYS A 39 5.68 3.92 -10.96
C LYS A 39 6.64 3.67 -9.80
N GLN A 40 7.79 4.36 -9.81
CA GLN A 40 8.76 4.22 -8.71
C GLN A 40 8.18 4.60 -7.36
N ALA A 41 7.34 5.64 -7.32
CA ALA A 41 6.71 6.06 -6.07
C ALA A 41 5.82 4.97 -5.49
N VAL A 42 5.03 4.32 -6.34
CA VAL A 42 4.18 3.20 -5.91
C VAL A 42 5.04 2.03 -5.44
N SER A 43 6.08 1.70 -6.20
CA SER A 43 6.99 0.61 -5.82
C SER A 43 7.66 0.88 -4.48
N GLU A 44 8.06 2.11 -4.21
CA GLU A 44 8.67 2.48 -2.92
C GLU A 44 7.71 2.29 -1.76
N ILE A 45 6.44 2.66 -1.94
CA ILE A 45 5.41 2.45 -0.92
C ILE A 45 5.28 0.96 -0.60
N LEU A 46 5.17 0.14 -1.64
CA LEU A 46 4.99 -1.29 -1.49
C LEU A 46 6.23 -1.97 -0.89
N LEU A 47 7.43 -1.53 -1.29
CA LEU A 47 8.66 -2.08 -0.74
C LEU A 47 8.80 -1.75 0.74
N LYS A 48 8.44 -0.55 1.16
CA LYS A 48 8.47 -0.20 2.57
C LYS A 48 7.56 -1.10 3.39
N LEU A 49 6.34 -1.31 2.93
CA LEU A 49 5.40 -2.19 3.62
C LEU A 49 5.91 -3.62 3.67
N LYS A 50 6.48 -4.10 2.58
CA LYS A 50 7.04 -5.45 2.50
C LYS A 50 8.18 -5.62 3.51
N ASP A 51 8.97 -4.58 3.72
CA ASP A 51 10.07 -4.59 4.68
C ASP A 51 9.61 -4.38 6.12
N GLY A 52 8.31 -4.23 6.33
CA GLY A 52 7.77 -4.03 7.67
C GLY A 52 7.81 -2.59 8.14
N LYS A 53 7.88 -1.64 7.21
CA LYS A 53 7.91 -0.21 7.53
C LYS A 53 6.71 0.48 6.92
N PHE A 54 6.25 1.55 7.55
CA PHE A 54 5.14 2.34 7.03
C PHE A 54 5.64 3.53 6.22
N PRO A 55 5.08 3.76 5.02
CA PRO A 55 5.30 5.00 4.30
C PRO A 55 4.56 6.14 5.00
N ARG A 56 4.69 7.34 4.47
CA ARG A 56 3.97 8.51 5.00
C ARG A 56 2.47 8.29 4.90
N LEU A 57 1.75 8.83 5.89
CA LEU A 57 0.28 8.74 5.91
C LEU A 57 -0.33 9.28 4.62
N GLN A 58 0.19 10.39 4.11
CA GLN A 58 -0.30 10.98 2.87
C GLN A 58 -0.18 10.02 1.68
N SER A 59 0.91 9.25 1.62
CA SER A 59 1.11 8.27 0.56
C SER A 59 0.10 7.15 0.67
N LEU A 60 -0.18 6.69 1.87
CA LEU A 60 -1.18 5.65 2.09
C LEU A 60 -2.58 6.13 1.75
N LEU A 61 -2.91 7.38 2.07
CA LEU A 61 -4.20 7.96 1.73
C LEU A 61 -4.40 8.07 0.23
N LYS A 62 -3.36 8.48 -0.49
CA LYS A 62 -3.41 8.55 -1.96
C LYS A 62 -3.57 7.16 -2.57
N LEU A 63 -2.87 6.19 -2.03
CA LEU A 63 -2.98 4.81 -2.49
C LEU A 63 -4.39 4.27 -2.23
N GLN A 64 -4.93 4.52 -1.05
CA GLN A 64 -6.29 4.13 -0.70
C GLN A 64 -7.32 4.70 -1.68
N GLU A 65 -7.20 5.98 -1.97
CA GLU A 65 -8.07 6.65 -2.93
C GLU A 65 -7.97 6.02 -4.33
N ALA A 66 -6.74 5.80 -4.78
CA ALA A 66 -6.50 5.25 -6.11
C ALA A 66 -7.04 3.83 -6.26
N LEU A 67 -6.96 3.03 -5.23
CA LEU A 67 -7.42 1.65 -5.24
C LEU A 67 -8.90 1.51 -4.87
N GLU A 68 -9.51 2.57 -4.36
CA GLU A 68 -10.88 2.53 -3.84
C GLU A 68 -11.04 1.44 -2.79
N MET A 69 -10.01 1.27 -1.96
CA MET A 69 -9.90 0.20 -1.01
C MET A 69 -9.57 0.79 0.37
N PRO A 70 -10.29 0.43 1.44
CA PRO A 70 -10.00 0.98 2.78
C PRO A 70 -8.72 0.37 3.34
N ILE A 71 -7.60 1.04 3.13
CA ILE A 71 -6.30 0.57 3.58
C ILE A 71 -6.06 0.91 5.04
N ILE A 72 -6.32 2.16 5.42
CA ILE A 72 -5.99 2.65 6.75
C ILE A 72 -7.00 2.23 7.80
N PHE A 73 -8.26 2.15 7.41
CA PHE A 73 -9.35 1.95 8.34
C PHE A 73 -9.95 0.54 8.34
N PHE A 74 -9.41 -0.39 7.58
CA PHE A 74 -10.08 -1.67 7.41
C PHE A 74 -10.10 -2.55 8.66
N ASN A 75 -9.34 -2.22 9.67
CA ASN A 75 -9.32 -2.94 10.94
C ASN A 75 -9.86 -2.12 12.11
N LEU A 76 -10.49 -1.02 11.83
CA LEU A 76 -11.03 -0.16 12.88
C LEU A 76 -12.47 -0.52 13.21
#